data_aa88fbf148dfa0845004f866edc1013d
#
_entry.id   aa88fbf148dfa0845004f866edc1013d
#
_cell.length_a   1.000
_cell.length_b   1.000
_cell.length_c   1.000
_cell.angle_alpha   90.00
_cell.angle_beta   90.00
_cell.angle_gamma   90.00
#
_symmetry.space_group_name_H-M   'P 1'
#
loop_
_entity.id
_entity.type
_entity.pdbx_description
1 polymer ?
#
loop_
_entity_poly.entity_id
_entity_poly.type
_entity_poly.pdbx_seq_one_letter_code
_entity_poly.pdbx_strand_id
1 'polypeptide(L)'
;MERPHRRSAAEIVKGEQSVLTISEADVERLLDPQSLIDGLAEGFRALGRGEIQTPDRPEIAVPGKGFMLSMPAWQAGGPMMVKMVCVFEGNLDLDLPNHLALITLFDADTGMPVCVMDGTYITAIRTAAAAVLSVRELARRDAKVATIVGAGVQGRQHLHLLPLVRDFDEIQIYSLYPEDAENLAATAPNARAVRDVEAAVRRSDVVCLCSHAYQPVIEADWVRPGTHVSSVGYTPWPGELPQDLIRRNTLFVEDEAAFRPQPVGCAELDGLDLSIAITLGDVLNGTAPGRTSSGQITVYKAMGIAMEDLVAATLAYRRAVDQGEQASARF
;
A
#
# COMPACT_ATOMS: atom_id res chain seq x y z
N MET A 1 0.03 11.01 38.27
CA MET A 1 0.40 10.87 36.85
C MET A 1 1.07 12.16 36.44
N GLU A 2 2.40 12.19 36.50
CA GLU A 2 3.19 13.36 36.08
C GLU A 2 3.20 13.40 34.54
N ARG A 3 2.87 14.57 33.99
CA ARG A 3 3.01 14.82 32.54
C ARG A 3 4.49 14.82 32.19
N PRO A 4 4.94 14.19 31.08
CA PRO A 4 6.33 14.26 30.66
C PRO A 4 6.70 15.74 30.44
N HIS A 5 7.84 16.15 30.96
CA HIS A 5 8.38 17.51 30.85
C HIS A 5 8.49 17.89 29.37
N ARG A 6 7.66 18.83 28.93
CA ARG A 6 7.88 19.57 27.67
C ARG A 6 9.14 20.41 27.83
N ARG A 7 10.19 20.10 27.07
CA ARG A 7 11.35 20.99 26.95
C ARG A 7 10.87 22.34 26.44
N SER A 8 11.37 23.42 27.01
CA SER A 8 11.01 24.78 26.57
C SER A 8 11.59 25.04 25.18
N ALA A 9 10.91 25.86 24.37
CA ALA A 9 11.42 26.27 23.05
C ALA A 9 12.84 26.88 23.10
N ALA A 10 13.24 27.47 24.23
CA ALA A 10 14.58 28.01 24.44
C ALA A 10 15.65 26.93 24.70
N GLU A 11 15.28 25.75 25.18
CA GLU A 11 16.21 24.60 25.33
C GLU A 11 16.44 23.87 24.01
N ILE A 12 15.46 23.92 23.10
CA ILE A 12 15.55 23.33 21.76
C ILE A 12 16.54 24.09 20.86
N VAL A 13 16.66 25.40 21.02
CA VAL A 13 17.53 26.27 20.17
C VAL A 13 19.02 26.17 20.49
N LYS A 14 19.42 25.56 21.60
CA LYS A 14 20.86 25.47 22.03
C LYS A 14 21.44 24.04 21.96
N GLY A 15 20.69 23.02 21.60
CA GLY A 15 21.20 21.67 21.45
C GLY A 15 21.46 21.35 19.98
N GLU A 16 22.57 20.68 19.69
CA GLU A 16 22.82 20.07 18.39
C GLU A 16 21.57 19.27 17.94
N GLN A 17 21.01 19.68 16.80
CA GLN A 17 19.82 19.05 16.25
C GLN A 17 20.20 17.66 15.74
N SER A 18 19.73 16.64 16.42
CA SER A 18 20.00 15.25 16.07
C SER A 18 18.79 14.66 15.36
N VAL A 19 19.00 14.09 14.17
CA VAL A 19 17.98 13.43 13.34
C VAL A 19 18.24 11.95 13.36
N LEU A 20 17.19 11.16 13.65
CA LEU A 20 17.26 9.71 13.58
C LEU A 20 17.34 9.27 12.12
N THR A 21 18.27 8.39 11.78
CA THR A 21 18.31 7.73 10.46
C THR A 21 17.98 6.27 10.62
N ILE A 22 17.01 5.76 9.81
CA ILE A 22 16.51 4.39 9.88
C ILE A 22 16.75 3.75 8.51
N SER A 23 17.60 2.72 8.46
CA SER A 23 17.88 1.97 7.24
C SER A 23 16.71 1.06 6.84
N GLU A 24 16.74 0.52 5.61
CA GLU A 24 15.76 -0.46 5.14
C GLU A 24 15.63 -1.65 6.11
N ALA A 25 16.77 -2.24 6.53
CA ALA A 25 16.78 -3.36 7.46
C ALA A 25 16.21 -3.00 8.85
N ASP A 26 16.43 -1.76 9.30
CA ASP A 26 15.84 -1.28 10.55
C ASP A 26 14.34 -1.04 10.40
N VAL A 27 13.88 -0.50 9.28
CA VAL A 27 12.43 -0.36 9.00
C VAL A 27 11.77 -1.73 9.04
N GLU A 28 12.35 -2.75 8.38
CA GLU A 28 11.83 -4.11 8.37
C GLU A 28 11.73 -4.69 9.77
N ARG A 29 12.73 -4.48 10.61
CA ARG A 29 12.76 -4.93 12.03
C ARG A 29 11.74 -4.18 12.90
N LEU A 30 11.55 -2.90 12.65
CA LEU A 30 10.74 -2.02 13.49
C LEU A 30 9.24 -2.06 13.13
N LEU A 31 8.91 -2.33 11.88
CA LEU A 31 7.54 -2.24 11.39
C LEU A 31 6.83 -3.59 11.51
N ASP A 32 6.08 -3.77 12.60
CA ASP A 32 5.24 -4.95 12.79
C ASP A 32 4.08 -4.99 11.80
N PRO A 33 3.95 -6.06 10.99
CA PRO A 33 2.93 -6.14 9.93
C PRO A 33 1.48 -6.04 10.43
N GLN A 34 1.15 -6.65 11.58
CA GLN A 34 -0.20 -6.57 12.13
C GLN A 34 -0.52 -5.14 12.60
N SER A 35 0.43 -4.50 13.29
CA SER A 35 0.30 -3.10 13.72
C SER A 35 0.16 -2.16 12.51
N LEU A 36 0.81 -2.48 11.38
CA LEU A 36 0.68 -1.70 10.15
C LEU A 36 -0.73 -1.82 9.57
N ILE A 37 -1.28 -3.03 9.43
CA ILE A 37 -2.66 -3.24 8.93
C ILE A 37 -3.67 -2.50 9.81
N ASP A 38 -3.53 -2.58 11.13
CA ASP A 38 -4.43 -1.91 12.07
C ASP A 38 -4.25 -0.39 12.05
N GLY A 39 -3.01 0.09 11.95
CA GLY A 39 -2.71 1.51 11.79
C GLY A 39 -3.26 2.09 10.48
N LEU A 40 -3.19 1.34 9.37
CA LEU A 40 -3.80 1.73 8.11
C LEU A 40 -5.32 1.81 8.21
N ALA A 41 -5.97 0.89 8.94
CA ALA A 41 -7.40 0.98 9.15
C ALA A 41 -7.80 2.29 9.86
N GLU A 42 -7.04 2.71 10.89
CA GLU A 42 -7.26 4.01 11.55
C GLU A 42 -6.92 5.19 10.63
N GLY A 43 -5.85 5.06 9.81
CA GLY A 43 -5.49 6.07 8.81
C GLY A 43 -6.61 6.28 7.77
N PHE A 44 -7.19 5.21 7.23
CA PHE A 44 -8.32 5.31 6.31
C PHE A 44 -9.58 5.89 6.99
N ARG A 45 -9.85 5.54 8.26
CA ARG A 45 -10.94 6.19 9.02
C ARG A 45 -10.73 7.69 9.14
N ALA A 46 -9.53 8.10 9.53
CA ALA A 46 -9.17 9.50 9.68
C ALA A 46 -9.22 10.26 8.35
N LEU A 47 -8.77 9.62 7.26
CA LEU A 47 -8.86 10.18 5.91
C LEU A 47 -10.32 10.41 5.52
N GLY A 48 -11.19 9.40 5.69
CA GLY A 48 -12.62 9.50 5.41
C GLY A 48 -13.35 10.56 6.25
N ARG A 49 -12.81 10.94 7.42
CA ARG A 49 -13.31 12.05 8.25
C ARG A 49 -12.69 13.40 7.91
N GLY A 50 -11.77 13.47 6.91
CA GLY A 50 -11.07 14.70 6.54
C GLY A 50 -10.03 15.18 7.57
N GLU A 51 -9.53 14.29 8.43
CA GLU A 51 -8.57 14.61 9.50
C GLU A 51 -7.11 14.53 9.04
N ILE A 52 -6.87 14.05 7.80
CA ILE A 52 -5.54 13.92 7.21
C ILE A 52 -5.42 14.83 6.00
N GLN A 53 -4.36 15.61 5.96
CA GLN A 53 -3.99 16.40 4.79
C GLN A 53 -3.06 15.58 3.90
N THR A 54 -3.49 15.33 2.67
CA THR A 54 -2.73 14.63 1.61
C THR A 54 -2.87 15.42 0.31
N PRO A 55 -2.12 16.51 0.12
CA PRO A 55 -2.17 17.26 -1.13
C PRO A 55 -1.73 16.41 -2.31
N ASP A 56 -2.12 16.85 -3.52
CA ASP A 56 -1.73 16.19 -4.76
C ASP A 56 -0.22 16.00 -4.84
N ARG A 57 0.20 14.88 -5.43
CA ARG A 57 1.61 14.52 -5.57
C ARG A 57 2.21 15.13 -6.83
N PRO A 58 3.03 16.21 -6.73
CA PRO A 58 3.71 16.76 -7.89
C PRO A 58 4.75 15.79 -8.44
N GLU A 59 4.87 15.79 -9.77
CA GLU A 59 5.82 14.97 -10.51
C GLU A 59 6.92 15.82 -11.12
N ILE A 60 8.14 15.29 -11.10
CA ILE A 60 9.27 15.76 -11.92
C ILE A 60 9.65 14.62 -12.84
N ALA A 61 9.31 14.75 -14.14
CA ALA A 61 9.65 13.76 -15.14
C ALA A 61 11.08 13.97 -15.67
N VAL A 62 11.82 12.86 -15.83
CA VAL A 62 13.09 12.81 -16.56
C VAL A 62 12.83 12.07 -17.87
N PRO A 63 12.71 12.80 -19.01
CA PRO A 63 12.25 12.22 -20.27
C PRO A 63 13.07 10.98 -20.68
N GLY A 64 12.37 9.89 -21.01
CA GLY A 64 12.97 8.62 -21.45
C GLY A 64 13.71 7.83 -20.37
N LYS A 65 13.63 8.24 -19.09
CA LYS A 65 14.31 7.54 -17.99
C LYS A 65 13.39 7.17 -16.85
N GLY A 66 12.59 8.12 -16.33
CA GLY A 66 11.74 7.90 -15.17
C GLY A 66 11.20 9.21 -14.60
N PHE A 67 10.72 9.15 -13.36
CA PHE A 67 10.16 10.32 -12.69
C PHE A 67 10.39 10.25 -11.17
N MET A 68 10.21 11.40 -10.52
CA MET A 68 10.15 11.53 -9.07
C MET A 68 8.80 12.13 -8.67
N LEU A 69 8.17 11.54 -7.65
CA LEU A 69 6.98 12.11 -6.99
C LEU A 69 7.35 12.59 -5.59
N SER A 70 6.75 13.71 -5.18
CA SER A 70 6.74 14.18 -3.79
C SER A 70 5.35 13.91 -3.19
N MET A 71 5.31 13.20 -2.07
CA MET A 71 4.06 12.73 -1.45
C MET A 71 4.01 13.21 0.02
N PRO A 72 3.57 14.46 0.28
CA PRO A 72 3.42 14.96 1.62
C PRO A 72 2.14 14.48 2.28
N ALA A 73 2.17 14.31 3.61
CA ALA A 73 0.98 14.04 4.43
C ALA A 73 1.15 14.54 5.86
N TRP A 74 0.04 14.88 6.50
CA TRP A 74 0.00 15.26 7.91
C TRP A 74 -1.35 14.93 8.53
N GLN A 75 -1.29 14.43 9.76
CA GLN A 75 -2.45 14.27 10.65
C GLN A 75 -2.20 15.02 11.95
N ALA A 76 -3.21 15.72 12.45
CA ALA A 76 -3.11 16.48 13.70
C ALA A 76 -2.65 15.59 14.88
N GLY A 77 -1.64 16.08 15.62
CA GLY A 77 -1.06 15.34 16.75
C GLY A 77 0.04 14.34 16.36
N GLY A 78 0.38 14.25 15.08
CA GLY A 78 1.51 13.46 14.56
C GLY A 78 2.56 14.34 13.86
N PRO A 79 3.68 13.73 13.41
CA PRO A 79 4.67 14.42 12.60
C PRO A 79 4.10 14.80 11.23
N MET A 80 4.64 15.84 10.60
CA MET A 80 4.51 16.04 9.17
C MET A 80 5.45 15.07 8.46
N MET A 81 5.02 14.56 7.30
CA MET A 81 5.79 13.58 6.52
C MET A 81 5.88 14.02 5.06
N VAL A 82 7.02 13.77 4.45
CA VAL A 82 7.15 13.75 2.99
C VAL A 82 7.88 12.48 2.56
N LYS A 83 7.30 11.76 1.60
CA LYS A 83 8.01 10.73 0.85
C LYS A 83 8.40 11.29 -0.51
N MET A 84 9.66 11.11 -0.87
CA MET A 84 10.14 11.26 -2.25
C MET A 84 10.37 9.86 -2.83
N VAL A 85 9.70 9.56 -3.95
CA VAL A 85 9.86 8.26 -4.64
C VAL A 85 10.26 8.49 -6.08
N CYS A 86 11.30 7.76 -6.51
CA CYS A 86 11.79 7.73 -7.87
C CYS A 86 11.40 6.40 -8.52
N VAL A 87 10.89 6.46 -9.75
CA VAL A 87 10.54 5.28 -10.55
C VAL A 87 11.36 5.35 -11.85
N PHE A 88 12.30 4.44 -11.99
CA PHE A 88 13.25 4.37 -13.11
C PHE A 88 13.33 2.93 -13.61
N GLU A 89 12.61 2.62 -14.69
CA GLU A 89 12.55 1.25 -15.25
C GLU A 89 13.92 0.69 -15.63
N GLY A 90 14.81 1.52 -16.16
CA GLY A 90 16.17 1.13 -16.53
C GLY A 90 17.06 0.71 -15.36
N ASN A 91 16.63 0.87 -14.12
CA ASN A 91 17.38 0.42 -12.95
C ASN A 91 17.50 -1.10 -12.88
N LEU A 92 16.54 -1.84 -13.45
CA LEU A 92 16.56 -3.30 -13.48
C LEU A 92 17.76 -3.83 -14.28
N ASP A 93 18.22 -3.11 -15.32
CA ASP A 93 19.42 -3.44 -16.10
C ASP A 93 20.73 -3.17 -15.33
N LEU A 94 20.63 -2.47 -14.19
CA LEU A 94 21.74 -2.11 -13.30
C LEU A 94 21.74 -2.87 -11.98
N ASP A 95 20.91 -3.91 -11.84
CA ASP A 95 20.65 -4.62 -10.57
C ASP A 95 20.21 -3.70 -9.43
N LEU A 96 19.50 -2.61 -9.74
CA LEU A 96 18.92 -1.69 -8.79
C LEU A 96 17.38 -1.81 -8.77
N PRO A 97 16.73 -1.56 -7.64
CA PRO A 97 15.27 -1.44 -7.60
C PRO A 97 14.78 -0.35 -8.55
N ASN A 98 13.74 -0.63 -9.32
CA ASN A 98 13.11 0.39 -10.17
C ASN A 98 12.30 1.44 -9.37
N HIS A 99 11.98 1.15 -8.10
CA HIS A 99 11.38 2.07 -7.14
C HIS A 99 12.36 2.29 -5.99
N LEU A 100 12.79 3.53 -5.80
CA LEU A 100 13.63 3.96 -4.68
C LEU A 100 12.94 5.12 -3.97
N ALA A 101 12.87 5.07 -2.65
CA ALA A 101 12.18 6.11 -1.90
C ALA A 101 12.90 6.49 -0.60
N LEU A 102 12.74 7.76 -0.23
CA LEU A 102 13.19 8.32 1.03
C LEU A 102 12.01 9.00 1.72
N ILE A 103 11.87 8.78 3.03
CA ILE A 103 10.85 9.44 3.86
C ILE A 103 11.53 10.32 4.90
N THR A 104 11.02 11.55 5.06
CA THR A 104 11.44 12.45 6.12
C THR A 104 10.24 12.82 6.99
N LEU A 105 10.43 12.72 8.31
CA LEU A 105 9.47 13.19 9.32
C LEU A 105 9.95 14.50 9.91
N PHE A 106 8.99 15.41 10.14
CA PHE A 106 9.22 16.72 10.74
C PHE A 106 8.31 16.89 11.95
N ASP A 107 8.85 17.48 12.99
CA ASP A 107 8.06 17.92 14.14
C ASP A 107 7.05 19.00 13.70
N ALA A 108 5.77 18.80 14.00
CA ALA A 108 4.71 19.67 13.51
C ALA A 108 4.62 21.02 14.26
N ASP A 109 5.21 21.13 15.45
CA ASP A 109 5.22 22.37 16.24
C ASP A 109 6.36 23.32 15.80
N THR A 110 7.48 22.77 15.34
CA THR A 110 8.72 23.53 15.07
C THR A 110 9.17 23.48 13.62
N GLY A 111 8.70 22.51 12.83
CA GLY A 111 9.18 22.25 11.47
C GLY A 111 10.56 21.58 11.41
N MET A 112 11.12 21.16 12.55
CA MET A 112 12.42 20.50 12.58
C MET A 112 12.35 19.09 12.01
N PRO A 113 13.32 18.65 11.18
CA PRO A 113 13.42 17.23 10.81
C PRO A 113 13.75 16.40 12.05
N VAL A 114 13.02 15.33 12.26
CA VAL A 114 13.21 14.41 13.41
C VAL A 114 13.68 13.03 12.99
N CYS A 115 13.36 12.63 11.74
CA CYS A 115 13.77 11.34 11.22
C CYS A 115 13.90 11.38 9.70
N VAL A 116 14.88 10.62 9.19
CA VAL A 116 15.01 10.27 7.77
C VAL A 116 15.09 8.74 7.71
N MET A 117 14.30 8.12 6.85
CA MET A 117 14.26 6.67 6.75
C MET A 117 14.13 6.16 5.32
N ASP A 118 14.51 4.91 5.11
CA ASP A 118 14.22 4.22 3.87
C ASP A 118 12.72 4.18 3.62
N GLY A 119 12.33 4.54 2.40
CA GLY A 119 10.94 4.51 1.95
C GLY A 119 10.65 3.38 0.98
N THR A 120 11.67 2.63 0.54
CA THR A 120 11.55 1.57 -0.46
C THR A 120 10.80 0.39 0.12
N TYR A 121 11.26 -0.14 1.25
CA TYR A 121 10.57 -1.21 1.97
C TYR A 121 9.18 -0.76 2.47
N ILE A 122 9.07 0.47 3.01
CA ILE A 122 7.78 1.03 3.41
C ILE A 122 6.80 1.03 2.24
N THR A 123 7.21 1.50 1.05
CA THR A 123 6.35 1.51 -0.14
C THR A 123 5.90 0.10 -0.50
N ALA A 124 6.77 -0.90 -0.41
CA ALA A 124 6.42 -2.28 -0.70
C ALA A 124 5.39 -2.84 0.28
N ILE A 125 5.65 -2.74 1.58
CA ILE A 125 4.83 -3.40 2.60
C ILE A 125 3.51 -2.66 2.84
N ARG A 126 3.47 -1.29 2.84
CA ARG A 126 2.24 -0.53 3.08
C ARG A 126 1.23 -0.70 1.93
N THR A 127 1.70 -0.86 0.68
CA THR A 127 0.83 -1.12 -0.48
C THR A 127 0.13 -2.47 -0.33
N ALA A 128 0.88 -3.52 -0.04
CA ALA A 128 0.30 -4.83 0.22
C ALA A 128 -0.60 -4.82 1.47
N ALA A 129 -0.21 -4.12 2.54
CA ALA A 129 -1.00 -4.04 3.76
C ALA A 129 -2.36 -3.33 3.55
N ALA A 130 -2.42 -2.28 2.72
CA ALA A 130 -3.68 -1.63 2.33
C ALA A 130 -4.58 -2.57 1.52
N ALA A 131 -4.00 -3.30 0.55
CA ALA A 131 -4.74 -4.30 -0.22
C ALA A 131 -5.23 -5.46 0.67
N VAL A 132 -4.40 -5.95 1.59
CA VAL A 132 -4.77 -7.00 2.55
C VAL A 132 -5.80 -6.50 3.57
N LEU A 133 -5.75 -5.23 3.95
CA LEU A 133 -6.83 -4.60 4.72
C LEU A 133 -8.16 -4.64 3.95
N SER A 134 -8.16 -4.40 2.62
CA SER A 134 -9.37 -4.55 1.81
C SER A 134 -9.88 -6.01 1.81
N VAL A 135 -8.99 -7.00 1.81
CA VAL A 135 -9.37 -8.42 1.98
C VAL A 135 -10.03 -8.64 3.34
N ARG A 136 -9.48 -8.06 4.42
CA ARG A 136 -10.05 -8.16 5.76
C ARG A 136 -11.49 -7.66 5.83
N GLU A 137 -11.75 -6.50 5.22
CA GLU A 137 -13.04 -5.81 5.31
C GLU A 137 -14.05 -6.27 4.26
N LEU A 138 -13.61 -6.65 3.06
CA LEU A 138 -14.46 -6.83 1.89
C LEU A 138 -14.54 -8.27 1.38
N ALA A 139 -13.58 -9.15 1.69
CA ALA A 139 -13.69 -10.55 1.34
C ALA A 139 -14.69 -11.28 2.26
N ARG A 140 -15.24 -12.37 1.78
CA ARG A 140 -16.06 -13.26 2.62
C ARG A 140 -15.23 -13.75 3.82
N ARG A 141 -15.88 -13.91 4.97
CA ARG A 141 -15.21 -14.40 6.18
C ARG A 141 -14.75 -15.86 6.07
N ASP A 142 -15.44 -16.65 5.28
CA ASP A 142 -15.17 -18.05 4.99
C ASP A 142 -14.27 -18.27 3.75
N ALA A 143 -13.61 -17.22 3.25
CA ALA A 143 -12.66 -17.31 2.14
C ALA A 143 -11.50 -18.25 2.49
N LYS A 144 -11.21 -19.23 1.63
CA LYS A 144 -10.22 -20.29 1.85
C LYS A 144 -9.16 -20.39 0.76
N VAL A 145 -9.46 -19.91 -0.44
CA VAL A 145 -8.53 -19.96 -1.57
C VAL A 145 -8.21 -18.56 -2.05
N ALA A 146 -6.92 -18.21 -2.05
CA ALA A 146 -6.42 -16.96 -2.64
C ALA A 146 -5.58 -17.24 -3.89
N THR A 147 -5.59 -16.30 -4.84
CA THR A 147 -4.65 -16.28 -5.97
C THR A 147 -3.92 -14.95 -6.00
N ILE A 148 -2.60 -15.01 -6.03
CA ILE A 148 -1.70 -13.88 -6.26
C ILE A 148 -1.24 -13.94 -7.71
N VAL A 149 -1.52 -12.89 -8.49
CA VAL A 149 -1.10 -12.74 -9.89
C VAL A 149 0.05 -11.74 -9.94
N GLY A 150 1.27 -12.25 -10.07
CA GLY A 150 2.53 -11.52 -9.98
C GLY A 150 3.39 -11.98 -8.81
N ALA A 151 4.60 -12.47 -9.08
CA ALA A 151 5.53 -13.01 -8.07
C ALA A 151 6.67 -12.04 -7.70
N GLY A 152 6.55 -10.75 -8.05
CA GLY A 152 7.50 -9.70 -7.71
C GLY A 152 7.40 -9.23 -6.26
N VAL A 153 7.87 -8.00 -6.02
CA VAL A 153 7.89 -7.37 -4.66
C VAL A 153 6.50 -7.38 -4.03
N GLN A 154 5.46 -6.96 -4.76
CA GLN A 154 4.10 -6.91 -4.23
C GLN A 154 3.54 -8.32 -3.97
N GLY A 155 3.80 -9.28 -4.86
CA GLY A 155 3.36 -10.68 -4.63
C GLY A 155 3.96 -11.28 -3.36
N ARG A 156 5.23 -11.00 -3.07
CA ARG A 156 5.90 -11.45 -1.82
C ARG A 156 5.25 -10.84 -0.58
N GLN A 157 4.99 -9.53 -0.60
CA GLN A 157 4.35 -8.87 0.53
C GLN A 157 2.90 -9.35 0.74
N HIS A 158 2.15 -9.59 -0.33
CA HIS A 158 0.81 -10.17 -0.22
C HIS A 158 0.85 -11.58 0.37
N LEU A 159 1.78 -12.45 -0.07
CA LEU A 159 1.93 -13.80 0.48
C LEU A 159 2.24 -13.75 1.98
N HIS A 160 3.07 -12.81 2.40
CA HIS A 160 3.42 -12.61 3.81
C HIS A 160 2.24 -12.10 4.65
N LEU A 161 1.43 -11.19 4.12
CA LEU A 161 0.41 -10.47 4.90
C LEU A 161 -0.98 -11.14 4.88
N LEU A 162 -1.36 -11.84 3.80
CA LEU A 162 -2.67 -12.46 3.67
C LEU A 162 -3.04 -13.38 4.84
N PRO A 163 -2.12 -14.22 5.40
CA PRO A 163 -2.41 -15.07 6.55
C PRO A 163 -2.76 -14.31 7.84
N LEU A 164 -2.41 -13.03 7.94
CA LEU A 164 -2.75 -12.19 9.11
C LEU A 164 -4.23 -11.81 9.15
N VAL A 165 -4.95 -11.90 8.03
CA VAL A 165 -6.34 -11.45 7.94
C VAL A 165 -7.34 -12.56 7.61
N ARG A 166 -6.88 -13.69 7.05
CA ARG A 166 -7.70 -14.87 6.74
C ARG A 166 -6.90 -16.15 6.85
N ASP A 167 -7.56 -17.20 7.31
CA ASP A 167 -7.01 -18.55 7.36
C ASP A 167 -7.26 -19.26 6.00
N PHE A 168 -6.32 -19.03 5.07
CA PHE A 168 -6.36 -19.65 3.74
C PHE A 168 -5.84 -21.08 3.78
N ASP A 169 -6.62 -22.01 3.23
CA ASP A 169 -6.19 -23.39 3.03
C ASP A 169 -5.17 -23.49 1.88
N GLU A 170 -5.29 -22.60 0.88
CA GLU A 170 -4.44 -22.59 -0.30
C GLU A 170 -4.22 -21.15 -0.81
N ILE A 171 -2.94 -20.80 -1.10
CA ILE A 171 -2.57 -19.58 -1.81
C ILE A 171 -1.90 -19.97 -3.13
N GLN A 172 -2.57 -19.70 -4.24
CA GLN A 172 -2.08 -19.96 -5.58
C GLN A 172 -1.24 -18.77 -6.07
N ILE A 173 -0.10 -19.02 -6.70
CA ILE A 173 0.79 -17.97 -7.23
C ILE A 173 0.98 -18.18 -8.70
N TYR A 174 0.63 -17.18 -9.49
CA TYR A 174 0.86 -17.13 -10.92
C TYR A 174 1.86 -16.04 -11.27
N SER A 175 2.75 -16.33 -12.20
CA SER A 175 3.65 -15.36 -12.84
C SER A 175 3.85 -15.72 -14.30
N LEU A 176 4.10 -14.70 -15.15
CA LEU A 176 4.54 -14.91 -16.53
C LEU A 176 5.85 -15.71 -16.59
N TYR A 177 6.68 -15.58 -15.55
CA TYR A 177 7.90 -16.36 -15.36
C TYR A 177 7.63 -17.44 -14.31
N PRO A 178 7.39 -18.70 -14.74
CA PRO A 178 6.99 -19.77 -13.83
C PRO A 178 7.96 -20.02 -12.67
N GLU A 179 9.26 -19.82 -12.91
CA GLU A 179 10.30 -19.98 -11.89
C GLU A 179 10.10 -18.99 -10.72
N ASP A 180 9.67 -17.76 -11.00
CA ASP A 180 9.39 -16.78 -9.95
C ASP A 180 8.21 -17.22 -9.08
N ALA A 181 7.17 -17.77 -9.69
CA ALA A 181 6.03 -18.31 -8.96
C ALA A 181 6.44 -19.52 -8.10
N GLU A 182 7.27 -20.42 -8.62
CA GLU A 182 7.81 -21.59 -7.90
C GLU A 182 8.69 -21.16 -6.72
N ASN A 183 9.59 -20.21 -6.95
CA ASN A 183 10.47 -19.66 -5.91
C ASN A 183 9.66 -18.98 -4.80
N LEU A 184 8.65 -18.19 -5.16
CA LEU A 184 7.80 -17.53 -4.17
C LEU A 184 6.95 -18.55 -3.40
N ALA A 185 6.35 -19.52 -4.09
CA ALA A 185 5.52 -20.55 -3.46
C ALA A 185 6.31 -21.39 -2.46
N ALA A 186 7.59 -21.66 -2.71
CA ALA A 186 8.45 -22.41 -1.80
C ALA A 186 8.67 -21.72 -0.44
N THR A 187 8.32 -20.44 -0.30
CA THR A 187 8.52 -19.69 0.96
C THR A 187 7.37 -19.84 1.97
N ALA A 188 6.23 -20.46 1.58
CA ALA A 188 5.09 -20.64 2.48
C ALA A 188 4.44 -22.04 2.31
N PRO A 189 4.08 -22.73 3.40
CA PRO A 189 3.67 -24.15 3.35
C PRO A 189 2.33 -24.38 2.65
N ASN A 190 1.44 -23.39 2.62
CA ASN A 190 0.13 -23.44 1.96
C ASN A 190 0.10 -22.75 0.59
N ALA A 191 1.28 -22.31 0.09
CA ALA A 191 1.41 -21.68 -1.21
C ALA A 191 1.78 -22.72 -2.28
N ARG A 192 1.28 -22.53 -3.51
CA ARG A 192 1.71 -23.32 -4.67
C ARG A 192 1.74 -22.48 -5.94
N ALA A 193 2.73 -22.72 -6.78
CA ALA A 193 2.77 -22.16 -8.12
C ALA A 193 1.72 -22.81 -9.03
N VAL A 194 1.09 -21.99 -9.86
CA VAL A 194 0.12 -22.43 -10.87
C VAL A 194 0.53 -21.90 -12.24
N ARG A 195 0.16 -22.64 -13.29
CA ARG A 195 0.49 -22.27 -14.68
C ARG A 195 -0.72 -21.80 -15.48
N ASP A 196 -1.93 -22.11 -14.99
CA ASP A 196 -3.19 -21.73 -15.59
C ASP A 196 -3.87 -20.69 -14.68
N VAL A 197 -3.75 -19.41 -15.07
CA VAL A 197 -4.30 -18.29 -14.31
C VAL A 197 -5.83 -18.30 -14.35
N GLU A 198 -6.46 -18.70 -15.45
CA GLU A 198 -7.92 -18.81 -15.54
C GLU A 198 -8.45 -19.83 -14.55
N ALA A 199 -7.91 -21.05 -14.58
CA ALA A 199 -8.33 -22.10 -13.66
C ALA A 199 -8.11 -21.70 -12.19
N ALA A 200 -7.02 -20.97 -11.89
CA ALA A 200 -6.73 -20.46 -10.56
C ALA A 200 -7.76 -19.41 -10.11
N VAL A 201 -8.03 -18.40 -10.95
CA VAL A 201 -9.02 -17.33 -10.65
C VAL A 201 -10.41 -17.91 -10.47
N ARG A 202 -10.84 -18.84 -11.33
CA ARG A 202 -12.16 -19.49 -11.24
C ARG A 202 -12.37 -20.26 -9.94
N ARG A 203 -11.31 -20.65 -9.23
CA ARG A 203 -11.39 -21.36 -7.93
C ARG A 203 -11.29 -20.43 -6.73
N SER A 204 -10.86 -19.18 -6.93
CA SER A 204 -10.47 -18.27 -5.85
C SER A 204 -11.63 -17.60 -5.17
N ASP A 205 -11.50 -17.41 -3.85
CA ASP A 205 -12.32 -16.52 -3.03
C ASP A 205 -11.74 -15.10 -2.98
N VAL A 206 -10.41 -15.02 -3.12
CA VAL A 206 -9.64 -13.76 -3.15
C VAL A 206 -8.66 -13.82 -4.32
N VAL A 207 -8.57 -12.73 -5.09
CA VAL A 207 -7.60 -12.56 -6.18
C VAL A 207 -6.85 -11.25 -5.93
N CYS A 208 -5.52 -11.33 -5.82
CA CYS A 208 -4.65 -10.18 -5.66
C CYS A 208 -3.84 -9.98 -6.94
N LEU A 209 -4.13 -8.91 -7.66
CA LEU A 209 -3.36 -8.50 -8.84
C LEU A 209 -2.19 -7.65 -8.37
N CYS A 210 -0.98 -8.14 -8.62
CA CYS A 210 0.28 -7.62 -8.10
C CYS A 210 1.33 -7.50 -9.22
N SER A 211 0.87 -7.27 -10.44
CA SER A 211 1.72 -7.27 -11.62
C SER A 211 2.12 -5.85 -12.04
N HIS A 212 3.12 -5.78 -12.92
CA HIS A 212 3.49 -4.55 -13.65
C HIS A 212 3.00 -4.63 -15.11
N ALA A 213 1.82 -5.22 -15.31
CA ALA A 213 1.28 -5.45 -16.64
C ALA A 213 0.61 -4.19 -17.21
N TYR A 214 0.88 -3.95 -18.51
CA TYR A 214 0.24 -2.88 -19.28
C TYR A 214 -1.09 -3.31 -19.91
N GLN A 215 -1.54 -4.53 -19.64
CA GLN A 215 -2.78 -5.11 -20.15
C GLN A 215 -3.44 -5.90 -19.03
N PRO A 216 -4.77 -6.05 -19.03
CA PRO A 216 -5.46 -6.88 -18.05
C PRO A 216 -4.88 -8.29 -17.98
N VAL A 217 -4.63 -8.76 -16.76
CA VAL A 217 -4.02 -10.06 -16.50
C VAL A 217 -5.04 -11.15 -16.16
N ILE A 218 -6.29 -10.77 -16.04
CA ILE A 218 -7.45 -11.66 -15.85
C ILE A 218 -8.61 -11.18 -16.71
N GLU A 219 -9.62 -12.03 -16.91
CA GLU A 219 -10.88 -11.64 -17.53
C GLU A 219 -12.02 -11.59 -16.50
N ALA A 220 -12.97 -10.67 -16.70
CA ALA A 220 -14.08 -10.46 -15.77
C ALA A 220 -14.93 -11.74 -15.59
N ASP A 221 -15.10 -12.53 -16.66
CA ASP A 221 -15.90 -13.75 -16.66
C ASP A 221 -15.22 -14.94 -15.95
N TRP A 222 -13.94 -14.82 -15.57
CA TRP A 222 -13.27 -15.81 -14.72
C TRP A 222 -13.60 -15.64 -13.24
N VAL A 223 -14.00 -14.43 -12.84
CA VAL A 223 -14.26 -14.08 -11.44
C VAL A 223 -15.66 -14.56 -11.05
N ARG A 224 -15.72 -15.53 -10.14
CA ARG A 224 -16.99 -16.11 -9.69
C ARG A 224 -17.72 -15.22 -8.67
N PRO A 225 -19.04 -15.37 -8.53
CA PRO A 225 -19.79 -14.69 -7.47
C PRO A 225 -19.18 -14.93 -6.09
N GLY A 226 -19.11 -13.88 -5.28
CA GLY A 226 -18.56 -13.90 -3.93
C GLY A 226 -17.06 -13.66 -3.82
N THR A 227 -16.33 -13.58 -4.93
CA THR A 227 -14.90 -13.29 -4.93
C THR A 227 -14.62 -11.82 -4.55
N HIS A 228 -13.51 -11.60 -3.87
CA HIS A 228 -12.90 -10.29 -3.69
C HIS A 228 -11.68 -10.18 -4.60
N VAL A 229 -11.56 -9.08 -5.34
CA VAL A 229 -10.41 -8.80 -6.21
C VAL A 229 -9.75 -7.51 -5.73
N SER A 230 -8.45 -7.55 -5.43
CA SER A 230 -7.63 -6.36 -5.18
C SER A 230 -6.61 -6.16 -6.29
N SER A 231 -6.32 -4.92 -6.67
CA SER A 231 -5.30 -4.56 -7.66
C SER A 231 -4.45 -3.43 -7.15
N VAL A 232 -3.14 -3.62 -7.19
CA VAL A 232 -2.13 -2.66 -6.72
C VAL A 232 -1.19 -2.19 -7.83
N GLY A 233 -1.31 -2.73 -9.04
CA GLY A 233 -0.50 -2.30 -10.18
C GLY A 233 -0.72 -0.83 -10.50
N TYR A 234 0.35 -0.12 -10.81
CA TYR A 234 0.34 1.27 -11.23
C TYR A 234 1.11 1.40 -12.54
N THR A 235 0.39 1.33 -13.63
CA THR A 235 0.92 1.40 -15.00
C THR A 235 0.05 2.32 -15.85
N PRO A 236 0.56 2.80 -17.00
CA PRO A 236 -0.30 3.48 -17.97
C PRO A 236 -1.45 2.58 -18.44
N TRP A 237 -2.50 3.23 -18.95
CA TRP A 237 -3.67 2.57 -19.55
C TRP A 237 -3.27 1.45 -20.55
N PRO A 238 -3.94 0.30 -20.53
CA PRO A 238 -5.16 -0.04 -19.76
C PRO A 238 -4.90 -0.64 -18.37
N GLY A 239 -3.67 -0.95 -17.96
CA GLY A 239 -3.34 -1.50 -16.66
C GLY A 239 -3.73 -2.98 -16.48
N GLU A 240 -3.51 -3.52 -15.27
CA GLU A 240 -3.69 -4.96 -14.96
C GLU A 240 -5.14 -5.38 -14.69
N LEU A 241 -5.99 -4.43 -14.26
CA LEU A 241 -7.38 -4.68 -13.85
C LEU A 241 -8.36 -4.42 -15.00
N PRO A 242 -9.17 -5.41 -15.44
CA PRO A 242 -10.09 -5.19 -16.54
C PRO A 242 -11.23 -4.24 -16.16
N GLN A 243 -11.48 -3.21 -16.98
CA GLN A 243 -12.58 -2.25 -16.75
C GLN A 243 -13.97 -2.89 -16.71
N ASP A 244 -14.18 -3.97 -17.46
CA ASP A 244 -15.43 -4.73 -17.42
C ASP A 244 -15.74 -5.29 -16.04
N LEU A 245 -14.71 -5.75 -15.32
CA LEU A 245 -14.88 -6.21 -13.95
C LEU A 245 -15.30 -5.05 -13.03
N ILE A 246 -14.70 -3.87 -13.20
CA ILE A 246 -15.06 -2.67 -12.45
C ILE A 246 -16.51 -2.27 -12.72
N ARG A 247 -16.89 -2.15 -14.01
CA ARG A 247 -18.23 -1.68 -14.43
C ARG A 247 -19.39 -2.57 -13.99
N ARG A 248 -19.14 -3.87 -13.84
CA ARG A 248 -20.18 -4.87 -13.50
C ARG A 248 -20.31 -5.13 -12.01
N ASN A 249 -19.39 -4.61 -11.17
CA ASN A 249 -19.30 -5.00 -9.77
C ASN A 249 -19.13 -3.78 -8.84
N THR A 250 -19.11 -4.01 -7.54
CA THR A 250 -18.93 -2.93 -6.58
C THR A 250 -17.45 -2.58 -6.44
N LEU A 251 -17.12 -1.36 -6.81
CA LEU A 251 -15.77 -0.82 -6.75
C LEU A 251 -15.52 -0.14 -5.39
N PHE A 252 -14.37 -0.43 -4.81
CA PHE A 252 -13.82 0.23 -3.65
C PHE A 252 -12.46 0.85 -4.01
N VAL A 253 -12.18 2.03 -3.46
CA VAL A 253 -10.92 2.76 -3.69
C VAL A 253 -10.35 3.27 -2.37
N GLU A 254 -9.09 3.67 -2.39
CA GLU A 254 -8.43 4.30 -1.24
C GLU A 254 -8.99 5.69 -0.97
N ASP A 255 -9.11 6.48 -2.03
CA ASP A 255 -9.53 7.87 -2.02
C ASP A 255 -10.15 8.24 -3.37
N GLU A 256 -10.98 9.28 -3.41
CA GLU A 256 -11.59 9.80 -4.64
C GLU A 256 -10.55 10.28 -5.68
N ALA A 257 -9.35 10.64 -5.24
CA ALA A 257 -8.25 11.01 -6.11
C ALA A 257 -7.83 9.88 -7.08
N ALA A 258 -8.23 8.62 -6.81
CA ALA A 258 -8.01 7.50 -7.72
C ALA A 258 -8.62 7.72 -9.13
N PHE A 259 -9.65 8.57 -9.25
CA PHE A 259 -10.32 8.92 -10.51
C PHE A 259 -9.70 10.13 -11.23
N ARG A 260 -8.70 10.77 -10.64
CA ARG A 260 -8.00 11.87 -11.31
C ARG A 260 -7.09 11.34 -12.41
N PRO A 261 -6.70 12.17 -13.38
CA PRO A 261 -5.69 11.78 -14.37
C PRO A 261 -4.37 11.37 -13.71
N GLN A 262 -3.64 10.48 -14.35
CA GLN A 262 -2.25 10.20 -13.96
C GLN A 262 -1.40 11.50 -14.01
N PRO A 263 -0.40 11.65 -13.15
CA PRO A 263 0.16 10.67 -12.21
C PRO A 263 -0.58 10.57 -10.86
N VAL A 264 -1.67 11.30 -10.66
CA VAL A 264 -2.40 11.28 -9.38
C VAL A 264 -3.26 10.05 -9.24
N GLY A 265 -4.11 9.75 -10.23
CA GLY A 265 -5.08 8.65 -10.19
C GLY A 265 -4.63 7.38 -10.93
N CYS A 266 -5.56 6.45 -11.07
CA CYS A 266 -5.35 5.14 -11.70
C CYS A 266 -5.84 5.14 -13.15
N ALA A 267 -5.02 4.61 -14.06
CA ALA A 267 -5.38 4.53 -15.48
C ALA A 267 -6.64 3.69 -15.73
N GLU A 268 -6.84 2.61 -14.97
CA GLU A 268 -8.00 1.73 -15.09
C GLU A 268 -9.32 2.42 -14.75
N LEU A 269 -9.28 3.54 -14.03
CA LEU A 269 -10.45 4.33 -13.64
C LEU A 269 -10.71 5.51 -14.56
N ASP A 270 -9.83 5.76 -15.54
CA ASP A 270 -9.98 6.86 -16.48
C ASP A 270 -11.30 6.76 -17.26
N GLY A 271 -12.03 7.88 -17.35
CA GLY A 271 -13.33 7.95 -17.99
C GLY A 271 -14.49 7.27 -17.24
N LEU A 272 -14.27 6.78 -16.00
CA LEU A 272 -15.34 6.28 -15.14
C LEU A 272 -15.88 7.38 -14.23
N ASP A 273 -17.16 7.27 -13.85
CA ASP A 273 -17.81 8.19 -12.92
C ASP A 273 -17.41 7.81 -11.47
N LEU A 274 -16.97 8.79 -10.69
CA LEU A 274 -16.66 8.62 -9.26
C LEU A 274 -17.83 8.00 -8.47
N SER A 275 -19.07 8.28 -8.85
CA SER A 275 -20.25 7.77 -8.14
C SER A 275 -20.38 6.24 -8.10
N ILE A 276 -19.59 5.52 -8.91
CA ILE A 276 -19.57 4.04 -8.88
C ILE A 276 -18.71 3.46 -7.77
N ALA A 277 -17.90 4.28 -7.09
CA ALA A 277 -16.94 3.82 -6.10
C ALA A 277 -17.34 4.19 -4.67
N ILE A 278 -16.89 3.35 -3.74
CA ILE A 278 -16.98 3.55 -2.31
C ILE A 278 -15.55 3.66 -1.79
N THR A 279 -15.26 4.64 -0.93
CA THR A 279 -13.94 4.72 -0.31
C THR A 279 -13.80 3.70 0.82
N LEU A 280 -12.61 3.14 1.00
CA LEU A 280 -12.36 2.22 2.11
C LEU A 280 -12.55 2.92 3.46
N GLY A 281 -12.27 4.21 3.53
CA GLY A 281 -12.51 5.05 4.70
C GLY A 281 -13.98 5.10 5.10
N ASP A 282 -14.90 5.23 4.14
CA ASP A 282 -16.35 5.23 4.40
C ASP A 282 -16.83 3.87 4.91
N VAL A 283 -16.33 2.78 4.36
CA VAL A 283 -16.64 1.43 4.85
C VAL A 283 -16.21 1.28 6.31
N LEU A 284 -14.98 1.67 6.62
CA LEU A 284 -14.41 1.55 7.96
C LEU A 284 -15.09 2.47 8.98
N ASN A 285 -15.62 3.62 8.55
CA ASN A 285 -16.40 4.53 9.37
C ASN A 285 -17.89 4.11 9.49
N GLY A 286 -18.34 3.13 8.70
CA GLY A 286 -19.74 2.70 8.67
C GLY A 286 -20.68 3.69 7.98
N THR A 287 -20.15 4.65 7.21
CA THR A 287 -20.92 5.64 6.43
C THR A 287 -21.33 5.09 5.06
N ALA A 288 -20.65 4.05 4.58
CA ALA A 288 -21.04 3.32 3.40
C ALA A 288 -20.95 1.80 3.65
N PRO A 289 -21.76 0.98 2.92
CA PRO A 289 -21.71 -0.46 3.09
C PRO A 289 -20.44 -1.05 2.47
N GLY A 290 -19.84 -2.03 3.16
CA GLY A 290 -18.85 -2.93 2.58
C GLY A 290 -19.52 -4.02 1.73
N ARG A 291 -19.10 -5.28 1.90
CA ARG A 291 -19.78 -6.43 1.28
C ARG A 291 -21.20 -6.58 1.83
N THR A 292 -22.19 -6.62 0.95
CA THR A 292 -23.62 -6.70 1.31
C THR A 292 -24.23 -8.09 1.14
N SER A 293 -23.58 -8.98 0.37
CA SER A 293 -24.05 -10.36 0.17
C SER A 293 -22.90 -11.33 -0.09
N SER A 294 -23.16 -12.63 0.15
CA SER A 294 -22.20 -13.70 -0.12
C SER A 294 -21.88 -13.86 -1.61
N GLY A 295 -22.80 -13.50 -2.50
CA GLY A 295 -22.62 -13.58 -3.95
C GLY A 295 -22.03 -12.32 -4.58
N GLN A 296 -21.91 -11.21 -3.85
CA GLN A 296 -21.35 -9.97 -4.38
C GLN A 296 -19.87 -10.15 -4.75
N ILE A 297 -19.48 -9.69 -5.92
CA ILE A 297 -18.09 -9.51 -6.28
C ILE A 297 -17.68 -8.09 -5.82
N THR A 298 -16.61 -8.01 -5.04
CA THR A 298 -16.04 -6.74 -4.58
C THR A 298 -14.69 -6.52 -5.23
N VAL A 299 -14.46 -5.33 -5.77
CA VAL A 299 -13.22 -4.96 -6.45
C VAL A 299 -12.59 -3.80 -5.70
N TYR A 300 -11.33 -3.92 -5.32
CA TYR A 300 -10.55 -2.86 -4.68
C TYR A 300 -9.40 -2.44 -5.59
N LYS A 301 -9.34 -1.14 -5.92
CA LYS A 301 -8.23 -0.57 -6.69
C LYS A 301 -7.44 0.41 -5.84
N ALA A 302 -6.16 0.08 -5.68
CA ALA A 302 -5.17 0.92 -5.01
C ALA A 302 -4.44 1.83 -6.01
N MET A 303 -4.09 3.02 -5.58
CA MET A 303 -3.18 3.94 -6.26
C MET A 303 -1.94 4.24 -5.41
N GLY A 304 -2.00 3.92 -4.11
CA GLY A 304 -1.00 4.27 -3.11
C GLY A 304 -1.03 5.76 -2.74
N ILE A 305 -1.44 6.06 -1.54
CA ILE A 305 -1.61 7.43 -1.05
C ILE A 305 -0.62 7.76 0.07
N ALA A 306 -0.29 9.05 0.23
CA ALA A 306 0.70 9.50 1.20
C ALA A 306 0.31 9.21 2.67
N MET A 307 -0.98 9.05 2.96
CA MET A 307 -1.47 8.64 4.30
C MET A 307 -0.88 7.29 4.71
N GLU A 308 -0.77 6.33 3.80
CA GLU A 308 -0.22 5.00 4.09
C GLU A 308 1.25 5.08 4.48
N ASP A 309 2.00 5.92 3.79
CA ASP A 309 3.42 6.17 4.09
C ASP A 309 3.57 6.90 5.43
N LEU A 310 2.67 7.87 5.75
CA LEU A 310 2.64 8.56 7.04
C LEU A 310 2.41 7.59 8.20
N VAL A 311 1.45 6.68 8.06
CA VAL A 311 1.15 5.67 9.09
C VAL A 311 2.35 4.76 9.30
N ALA A 312 2.90 4.17 8.24
CA ALA A 312 4.02 3.25 8.30
C ALA A 312 5.27 3.91 8.91
N ALA A 313 5.63 5.09 8.41
CA ALA A 313 6.79 5.83 8.90
C ALA A 313 6.64 6.26 10.37
N THR A 314 5.44 6.69 10.77
CA THR A 314 5.16 7.07 12.17
C THR A 314 5.27 5.87 13.12
N LEU A 315 4.78 4.69 12.71
CA LEU A 315 4.90 3.47 13.49
C LEU A 315 6.38 3.06 13.66
N ALA A 316 7.15 3.03 12.58
CA ALA A 316 8.58 2.70 12.62
C ALA A 316 9.36 3.70 13.50
N TYR A 317 9.12 5.00 13.33
CA TYR A 317 9.76 6.05 14.11
C TYR A 317 9.44 5.93 15.60
N ARG A 318 8.17 5.79 15.97
CA ARG A 318 7.77 5.63 17.40
C ARG A 318 8.43 4.44 18.03
N ARG A 319 8.46 3.31 17.33
CA ARG A 319 9.10 2.10 17.84
C ARG A 319 10.61 2.23 18.00
N ALA A 320 11.28 2.93 17.07
CA ALA A 320 12.70 3.27 17.19
C ALA A 320 12.97 4.13 18.44
N VAL A 321 12.17 5.15 18.66
CA VAL A 321 12.27 6.01 19.86
C VAL A 321 12.04 5.22 21.15
N ASP A 322 11.01 4.37 21.18
CA ASP A 322 10.68 3.54 22.35
C ASP A 322 11.79 2.50 22.67
N GLN A 323 12.53 2.04 21.65
CA GLN A 323 13.68 1.16 21.81
C GLN A 323 14.96 1.90 22.17
N GLY A 324 14.93 3.23 22.24
CA GLY A 324 16.08 4.06 22.60
C GLY A 324 17.11 4.19 21.48
N GLU A 325 16.71 4.00 20.21
CA GLU A 325 17.58 4.25 19.06
C GLU A 325 18.10 5.69 19.10
N GLN A 326 19.40 5.85 18.88
CA GLN A 326 20.05 7.16 18.97
C GLN A 326 20.12 7.84 17.62
N ALA A 327 19.93 9.14 17.62
CA ALA A 327 20.10 9.93 16.42
C ALA A 327 21.54 9.85 15.89
N SER A 328 21.66 9.63 14.59
CA SER A 328 22.93 9.36 13.92
C SER A 328 23.41 10.51 13.02
N ALA A 329 22.54 11.47 12.74
CA ALA A 329 22.90 12.68 11.99
C ALA A 329 22.66 13.95 12.83
N ARG A 330 23.50 14.96 12.62
CA ARG A 330 23.38 16.30 13.22
C ARG A 330 23.31 17.33 12.10
N PHE A 331 22.40 18.27 12.22
CA PHE A 331 22.20 19.38 11.29
C PHE A 331 22.48 20.71 11.99
#